data_6d687dfe2caf27d80391913f2670a7d2
#
_entry.id   6d687dfe2caf27d80391913f2670a7d2
#
_cell.length_a   1.000
_cell.length_b   1.000
_cell.length_c   1.000
_cell.angle_alpha   90.00
_cell.angle_beta   90.00
_cell.angle_gamma   90.00
#
_symmetry.space_group_name_H-M   'P 1'
#
loop_
_entity.id
_entity.type
_entity.pdbx_description
1 polymer ?
#
loop_
_entity_poly.entity_id
_entity_poly.type
_entity_poly.pdbx_seq_one_letter_code
_entity_poly.pdbx_strand_id
1 'polypeptide(L)'
;MRDEGIKIRAGLFSLSVDIEGTIGVPESEQFENEEERVATYEKFRTCLARIRESNARHIIVNIRSTGGDVEDALLIYEALRESGCKVTTRCYGYVASAATIIAQAASTGRRQIARSALYLVHRCHSLCEGNAEELKATRDMLEATDRRLADIYSSRSGSSSDEMLALMNENGGRGRWLSPEEAVALGLADKVIGDRRDKKSGTQASVVLDQNLPPIPAPRSDGATMEVQGIGFMEARATSVEAVEDPSPTERRLSANQVAYINDAQVVSDR
;
A
#
# COMPACT_ATOMS: atom_id res chain seq x y z
N MET A 1 35.44 -3.58 8.56
CA MET A 1 34.15 -2.87 8.71
C MET A 1 33.19 -3.55 7.75
N ARG A 2 32.23 -4.31 8.26
CA ARG A 2 31.25 -4.99 7.44
C ARG A 2 30.14 -3.98 7.15
N ASP A 3 29.93 -3.70 5.88
CA ASP A 3 28.85 -2.86 5.36
C ASP A 3 27.56 -3.68 5.44
N GLU A 4 26.85 -3.59 6.55
CA GLU A 4 25.57 -4.26 6.81
C GLU A 4 24.44 -3.23 6.70
N GLY A 5 24.06 -2.87 5.48
CA GLY A 5 22.93 -1.98 5.31
C GLY A 5 22.46 -1.93 3.87
N ILE A 6 21.25 -2.32 3.64
CA ILE A 6 20.53 -2.47 2.36
C ILE A 6 21.20 -3.53 1.48
N LYS A 7 20.65 -4.73 1.44
CA LYS A 7 21.03 -5.74 0.44
C LYS A 7 20.55 -5.26 -0.93
N ILE A 8 21.27 -4.28 -1.48
CA ILE A 8 21.29 -3.99 -2.91
C ILE A 8 21.83 -5.26 -3.54
N ARG A 9 20.97 -6.13 -4.02
CA ARG A 9 21.39 -7.22 -4.90
C ARG A 9 21.73 -6.58 -6.24
N ALA A 10 22.96 -6.09 -6.36
CA ALA A 10 23.48 -5.57 -7.60
C ALA A 10 23.61 -6.71 -8.62
N GLY A 11 22.62 -6.85 -9.50
CA GLY A 11 22.93 -7.28 -10.86
C GLY A 11 23.69 -6.13 -11.51
N LEU A 12 24.57 -6.41 -12.45
CA LEU A 12 25.54 -5.45 -13.02
C LEU A 12 24.94 -4.07 -13.39
N PHE A 13 23.61 -3.91 -13.50
CA PHE A 13 22.89 -2.68 -13.87
C PHE A 13 21.48 -2.53 -13.26
N SER A 14 21.10 -3.32 -12.25
CA SER A 14 19.77 -3.27 -11.64
C SER A 14 19.83 -3.26 -10.13
N LEU A 15 18.99 -2.44 -9.50
CA LEU A 15 18.79 -2.36 -8.06
C LEU A 15 17.41 -2.86 -7.68
N SER A 16 17.30 -3.51 -6.53
CA SER A 16 16.04 -3.93 -5.95
C SER A 16 15.74 -3.11 -4.71
N VAL A 17 14.49 -2.66 -4.60
CA VAL A 17 13.95 -1.95 -3.44
C VAL A 17 12.75 -2.75 -2.95
N ASP A 18 12.71 -3.06 -1.67
CA ASP A 18 11.60 -3.77 -1.04
C ASP A 18 10.73 -2.75 -0.27
N ILE A 19 9.44 -2.64 -0.64
CA ILE A 19 8.43 -1.84 0.04
C ILE A 19 7.51 -2.81 0.79
N GLU A 20 7.59 -2.76 2.10
CA GLU A 20 6.90 -3.70 2.99
C GLU A 20 6.26 -2.96 4.17
N GLY A 21 5.29 -3.62 4.81
CA GLY A 21 4.62 -3.09 6.00
C GLY A 21 3.62 -1.99 5.69
N THR A 22 3.33 -1.15 6.68
CA THR A 22 2.38 -0.04 6.58
C THR A 22 3.09 1.20 6.06
N ILE A 23 2.61 1.73 4.93
CA ILE A 23 3.16 2.95 4.33
C ILE A 23 2.86 4.14 5.24
N GLY A 24 3.86 5.01 5.45
CA GLY A 24 3.76 6.18 6.31
C GLY A 24 4.06 5.91 7.79
N VAL A 25 4.24 4.65 8.20
CA VAL A 25 4.69 4.29 9.55
C VAL A 25 6.21 4.07 9.52
N PRO A 26 6.97 4.64 10.46
CA PRO A 26 8.42 4.44 10.52
C PRO A 26 8.79 2.96 10.64
N GLU A 27 9.86 2.56 9.97
CA GLU A 27 10.34 1.18 9.96
C GLU A 27 10.69 0.69 11.36
N SER A 28 11.22 1.57 12.22
CA SER A 28 11.54 1.29 13.63
C SER A 28 10.31 0.88 14.46
N GLU A 29 9.12 1.25 14.02
CA GLU A 29 7.88 0.95 14.73
C GLU A 29 7.23 -0.37 14.26
N GLN A 30 7.70 -0.96 13.18
CA GLN A 30 7.08 -2.15 12.60
C GLN A 30 8.04 -3.28 12.19
N PHE A 31 9.37 -3.07 12.25
CA PHE A 31 10.35 -4.08 11.84
C PHE A 31 11.50 -4.20 12.83
N GLU A 32 12.02 -5.42 13.02
CA GLU A 32 13.23 -5.66 13.80
C GLU A 32 14.49 -5.11 13.11
N ASN A 33 14.51 -5.10 11.77
CA ASN A 33 15.61 -4.57 10.95
C ASN A 33 15.12 -3.38 10.12
N GLU A 34 15.38 -2.19 10.60
CA GLU A 34 14.98 -0.93 9.94
C GLU A 34 15.67 -0.69 8.60
N GLU A 35 16.85 -1.28 8.39
CA GLU A 35 17.69 -0.97 7.23
C GLU A 35 17.26 -1.68 5.93
N GLU A 36 16.48 -2.75 6.02
CA GLU A 36 16.20 -3.64 4.88
C GLU A 36 14.91 -3.32 4.13
N ARG A 37 13.99 -2.56 4.73
CA ARG A 37 12.63 -2.32 4.20
C ARG A 37 12.32 -0.84 4.14
N VAL A 38 11.45 -0.46 3.21
CA VAL A 38 11.03 0.91 3.00
C VAL A 38 9.52 1.00 3.16
N ALA A 39 9.06 1.76 4.16
CA ALA A 39 7.65 2.05 4.36
C ALA A 39 7.33 3.55 4.30
N THR A 40 8.33 4.43 4.31
CA THR A 40 8.16 5.88 4.26
C THR A 40 8.82 6.49 3.04
N TYR A 41 8.31 7.64 2.62
CA TYR A 41 8.92 8.40 1.52
C TYR A 41 10.33 8.90 1.86
N GLU A 42 10.59 9.32 3.10
CA GLU A 42 11.92 9.81 3.51
C GLU A 42 12.99 8.73 3.30
N LYS A 43 12.70 7.51 3.71
CA LYS A 43 13.62 6.39 3.51
C LYS A 43 13.73 6.03 2.03
N PHE A 44 12.61 6.06 1.30
CA PHE A 44 12.63 5.84 -0.14
C PHE A 44 13.49 6.87 -0.87
N ARG A 45 13.42 8.15 -0.48
CA ARG A 45 14.27 9.20 -1.02
C ARG A 45 15.75 8.94 -0.79
N THR A 46 16.10 8.42 0.38
CA THR A 46 17.47 7.98 0.67
C THR A 46 17.91 6.83 -0.24
N CYS A 47 17.02 5.85 -0.49
CA CYS A 47 17.28 4.79 -1.45
C CYS A 47 17.49 5.32 -2.87
N LEU A 48 16.70 6.30 -3.31
CA LEU A 48 16.87 6.94 -4.62
C LEU A 48 18.22 7.65 -4.79
N ALA A 49 18.72 8.29 -3.75
CA ALA A 49 20.05 8.90 -3.78
C ALA A 49 21.13 7.85 -4.07
N ARG A 50 21.09 6.72 -3.36
CA ARG A 50 22.00 5.59 -3.60
C ARG A 50 21.83 4.97 -5.00
N ILE A 51 20.61 4.90 -5.51
CA ILE A 51 20.35 4.44 -6.89
C ILE A 51 21.02 5.35 -7.91
N ARG A 52 20.93 6.65 -7.73
CA ARG A 52 21.59 7.65 -8.61
C ARG A 52 23.10 7.52 -8.58
N GLU A 53 23.69 7.34 -7.40
CA GLU A 53 25.14 7.15 -7.22
C GLU A 53 25.65 5.85 -7.87
N SER A 54 24.82 4.81 -7.90
CA SER A 54 25.19 3.50 -8.47
C SER A 54 25.13 3.43 -10.00
N ASN A 55 24.67 4.49 -10.70
CA ASN A 55 24.40 4.48 -12.14
C ASN A 55 23.44 3.37 -12.60
N ALA A 56 22.57 2.89 -11.72
CA ALA A 56 21.57 1.89 -12.08
C ALA A 56 20.60 2.45 -13.13
N ARG A 57 20.32 1.65 -14.14
CA ARG A 57 19.36 1.98 -15.20
C ARG A 57 18.03 1.28 -15.02
N HIS A 58 17.94 0.37 -14.06
CA HIS A 58 16.76 -0.42 -13.81
C HIS A 58 16.52 -0.57 -12.32
N ILE A 59 15.32 -0.20 -11.87
CA ILE A 59 14.86 -0.37 -10.50
C ILE A 59 13.82 -1.50 -10.50
N ILE A 60 13.97 -2.45 -9.58
CA ILE A 60 12.97 -3.48 -9.29
C ILE A 60 12.39 -3.15 -7.92
N VAL A 61 11.09 -2.87 -7.86
CA VAL A 61 10.38 -2.58 -6.62
C VAL A 61 9.54 -3.80 -6.27
N ASN A 62 9.88 -4.47 -5.19
CA ASN A 62 9.07 -5.55 -4.64
C ASN A 62 8.12 -4.97 -3.60
N ILE A 63 6.83 -5.28 -3.70
CA ILE A 63 5.77 -4.69 -2.88
C ILE A 63 5.05 -5.79 -2.12
N ARG A 64 5.04 -5.70 -0.80
CA ARG A 64 4.29 -6.53 0.15
C ARG A 64 3.70 -5.63 1.23
N SER A 65 2.61 -4.94 0.94
CA SER A 65 2.03 -3.94 1.83
C SER A 65 0.52 -3.90 1.65
N THR A 66 -0.20 -3.78 2.72
CA THR A 66 -1.65 -3.55 2.73
C THR A 66 -2.02 -2.07 2.58
N GLY A 67 -1.03 -1.20 2.40
CA GLY A 67 -1.23 0.23 2.21
C GLY A 67 -0.85 1.04 3.43
N GLY A 68 -1.54 2.14 3.65
CA GLY A 68 -1.27 3.12 4.68
C GLY A 68 -1.44 4.54 4.16
N ASP A 69 -0.49 5.42 4.42
CA ASP A 69 -0.55 6.82 4.04
C ASP A 69 -0.52 7.02 2.52
N VAL A 70 -1.54 7.73 2.01
CA VAL A 70 -1.71 7.99 0.57
C VAL A 70 -0.70 9.03 0.09
N GLU A 71 -0.34 10.02 0.91
CA GLU A 71 0.62 11.05 0.54
C GLU A 71 2.00 10.45 0.32
N ASP A 72 2.49 9.65 1.27
CA ASP A 72 3.76 8.92 1.14
C ASP A 72 3.77 8.01 -0.11
N ALA A 73 2.67 7.33 -0.36
CA ALA A 73 2.57 6.46 -1.54
C ALA A 73 2.61 7.25 -2.86
N LEU A 74 1.95 8.41 -2.93
CA LEU A 74 1.99 9.29 -4.08
C LEU A 74 3.39 9.86 -4.29
N LEU A 75 4.07 10.29 -3.23
CA LEU A 75 5.45 10.78 -3.30
C LEU A 75 6.42 9.71 -3.80
N ILE A 76 6.27 8.47 -3.34
CA ILE A 76 7.05 7.32 -3.84
C ILE A 76 6.72 7.05 -5.31
N TYR A 77 5.44 7.08 -5.68
CA TYR A 77 4.99 6.89 -7.06
C TYR A 77 5.64 7.91 -8.02
N GLU A 78 5.56 9.21 -7.69
CA GLU A 78 6.14 10.27 -8.51
C GLU A 78 7.66 10.15 -8.57
N ALA A 79 8.33 9.90 -7.45
CA ALA A 79 9.78 9.75 -7.41
C ALA A 79 10.29 8.58 -8.27
N LEU A 80 9.53 7.47 -8.34
CA LEU A 80 9.83 6.35 -9.23
C LEU A 80 9.63 6.75 -10.70
N ARG A 81 8.57 7.48 -11.02
CA ARG A 81 8.26 7.96 -12.36
C ARG A 81 9.30 8.95 -12.89
N GLU A 82 9.81 9.81 -12.01
CA GLU A 82 10.82 10.84 -12.33
C GLU A 82 12.26 10.33 -12.25
N SER A 83 12.48 9.12 -11.78
CA SER A 83 13.83 8.56 -11.55
C SER A 83 14.71 8.50 -12.81
N GLY A 84 14.13 8.58 -14.01
CA GLY A 84 14.80 8.33 -15.28
C GLY A 84 15.19 6.87 -15.53
N CYS A 85 14.91 5.98 -14.57
CA CYS A 85 15.21 4.56 -14.65
C CYS A 85 14.06 3.75 -15.28
N LYS A 86 14.39 2.56 -15.78
CA LYS A 86 13.37 1.57 -16.11
C LYS A 86 12.87 0.92 -14.83
N VAL A 87 11.60 1.10 -14.48
CA VAL A 87 11.00 0.58 -13.25
C VAL A 87 10.21 -0.69 -13.54
N THR A 88 10.43 -1.73 -12.73
CA THR A 88 9.59 -2.93 -12.68
C THR A 88 9.04 -3.06 -11.27
N THR A 89 7.71 -3.12 -11.12
CA THR A 89 7.06 -3.43 -9.85
C THR A 89 6.68 -4.90 -9.80
N ARG A 90 6.79 -5.50 -8.62
CA ARG A 90 6.45 -6.90 -8.35
C ARG A 90 5.60 -6.97 -7.09
N CYS A 91 4.36 -7.37 -7.24
CA CYS A 91 3.41 -7.53 -6.16
C CYS A 91 3.45 -8.95 -5.61
N TYR A 92 3.63 -9.09 -4.30
CA TYR A 92 3.70 -10.37 -3.60
C TYR A 92 2.75 -10.37 -2.40
N GLY A 93 2.17 -11.52 -2.07
CA GLY A 93 1.27 -11.66 -0.93
C GLY A 93 0.08 -10.70 -1.02
N TYR A 94 -0.14 -9.87 -0.02
CA TYR A 94 -1.18 -8.85 -0.05
C TYR A 94 -0.60 -7.52 -0.54
N VAL A 95 -1.22 -6.94 -1.57
CA VAL A 95 -0.93 -5.60 -2.07
C VAL A 95 -2.24 -4.85 -2.17
N ALA A 96 -2.44 -3.89 -1.29
CA ALA A 96 -3.73 -3.23 -1.15
C ALA A 96 -3.61 -1.72 -0.94
N SER A 97 -4.70 -0.98 -1.22
CA SER A 97 -4.81 0.43 -0.86
C SER A 97 -3.66 1.27 -1.45
N ALA A 98 -3.05 2.14 -0.67
CA ALA A 98 -1.93 3.00 -1.07
C ALA A 98 -0.76 2.23 -1.73
N ALA A 99 -0.51 0.96 -1.36
CA ALA A 99 0.53 0.15 -1.99
C ALA A 99 0.26 -0.14 -3.48
N THR A 100 -1.01 -0.17 -3.88
CA THR A 100 -1.39 -0.38 -5.29
C THR A 100 -1.04 0.81 -6.17
N ILE A 101 -0.99 2.03 -5.61
CA ILE A 101 -0.55 3.25 -6.31
C ILE A 101 0.92 3.11 -6.68
N ILE A 102 1.76 2.70 -5.74
CA ILE A 102 3.19 2.47 -5.99
C ILE A 102 3.38 1.41 -7.08
N ALA A 103 2.54 0.38 -7.11
CA ALA A 103 2.59 -0.64 -8.15
C ALA A 103 2.37 -0.05 -9.56
N GLN A 104 1.61 1.03 -9.70
CA GLN A 104 1.39 1.70 -10.99
C GLN A 104 2.59 2.53 -11.47
N ALA A 105 3.61 2.76 -10.64
CA ALA A 105 4.80 3.53 -11.04
C ALA A 105 5.70 2.80 -12.07
N ALA A 106 5.48 1.52 -12.31
CA ALA A 106 6.26 0.73 -13.27
C ALA A 106 6.26 1.33 -14.67
N SER A 107 7.34 1.14 -15.40
CA SER A 107 7.41 1.39 -16.85
C SER A 107 6.42 0.48 -17.58
N THR A 108 5.98 0.88 -18.77
CA THR A 108 4.99 0.14 -19.57
C THR A 108 5.35 -1.36 -19.71
N GLY A 109 4.38 -2.24 -19.46
CA GLY A 109 4.53 -3.69 -19.57
C GLY A 109 5.35 -4.32 -18.41
N ARG A 110 5.57 -3.59 -17.29
CA ARG A 110 6.45 -4.03 -16.21
C ARG A 110 5.80 -4.15 -14.84
N ARG A 111 4.48 -4.06 -14.75
CA ARG A 111 3.72 -4.36 -13.53
C ARG A 111 3.53 -5.87 -13.43
N GLN A 112 4.18 -6.49 -12.46
CA GLN A 112 4.18 -7.93 -12.27
C GLN A 112 3.46 -8.28 -10.97
N ILE A 113 2.66 -9.33 -10.99
CA ILE A 113 1.95 -9.84 -9.83
C ILE A 113 2.23 -11.34 -9.66
N ALA A 114 2.60 -11.75 -8.46
CA ALA A 114 2.83 -13.17 -8.18
C ALA A 114 1.51 -13.95 -8.20
N ARG A 115 1.56 -15.23 -8.62
CA ARG A 115 0.38 -16.10 -8.69
C ARG A 115 -0.37 -16.25 -7.37
N SER A 116 0.33 -16.16 -6.25
CA SER A 116 -0.24 -16.28 -4.90
C SER A 116 -0.61 -14.92 -4.27
N ALA A 117 -0.46 -13.82 -5.01
CA ALA A 117 -0.79 -12.51 -4.48
C ALA A 117 -2.29 -12.21 -4.55
N LEU A 118 -2.75 -11.31 -3.70
CA LEU A 118 -4.06 -10.68 -3.78
C LEU A 118 -3.89 -9.17 -3.91
N TYR A 119 -4.75 -8.55 -4.70
CA TYR A 119 -4.66 -7.13 -5.03
C TYR A 119 -5.96 -6.42 -4.72
N LEU A 120 -5.93 -5.29 -4.02
CA LEU A 120 -7.15 -4.56 -3.64
C LEU A 120 -7.02 -3.07 -3.93
N VAL A 121 -7.96 -2.55 -4.69
CA VAL A 121 -8.21 -1.10 -4.81
C VAL A 121 -9.53 -0.77 -4.12
N HIS A 122 -9.56 0.35 -3.40
CA HIS A 122 -10.72 0.81 -2.66
C HIS A 122 -10.71 2.34 -2.53
N ARG A 123 -11.82 2.92 -2.07
CA ARG A 123 -11.89 4.36 -1.81
C ARG A 123 -11.03 4.74 -0.60
N CYS A 124 -10.52 5.97 -0.63
CA CYS A 124 -9.85 6.53 0.54
C CYS A 124 -10.82 6.60 1.72
N HIS A 125 -10.29 6.38 2.90
CA HIS A 125 -11.03 6.57 4.13
C HIS A 125 -10.20 7.37 5.12
N SER A 126 -10.85 8.04 6.03
CA SER A 126 -10.23 8.82 7.09
C SER A 126 -11.15 8.82 8.30
N LEU A 127 -10.56 8.87 9.48
CA LEU A 127 -11.29 9.19 10.68
C LEU A 127 -11.29 10.72 10.83
N CYS A 128 -12.48 11.30 11.02
CA CYS A 128 -12.63 12.73 11.21
C CYS A 128 -13.65 13.01 12.29
N GLU A 129 -13.28 13.86 13.22
CA GLU A 129 -14.15 14.42 14.25
C GLU A 129 -14.20 15.94 14.07
N GLY A 130 -15.39 16.54 14.21
CA GLY A 130 -15.54 17.97 14.02
C GLY A 130 -16.97 18.40 13.80
N ASN A 131 -17.16 19.69 13.48
CA ASN A 131 -18.44 20.26 13.11
C ASN A 131 -18.84 19.91 11.65
N ALA A 132 -20.05 20.28 11.23
CA ALA A 132 -20.58 19.93 9.90
C ALA A 132 -19.70 20.43 8.74
N GLU A 133 -19.08 21.59 8.87
CA GLU A 133 -18.20 22.14 7.82
C GLU A 133 -16.86 21.39 7.74
N GLU A 134 -16.29 21.00 8.88
CA GLU A 134 -15.06 20.20 8.94
C GLU A 134 -15.27 18.80 8.36
N LEU A 135 -16.38 18.15 8.71
CA LEU A 135 -16.75 16.83 8.15
C LEU A 135 -16.98 16.93 6.63
N LYS A 136 -17.62 18.02 6.18
CA LYS A 136 -17.81 18.28 4.75
C LYS A 136 -16.47 18.48 4.02
N ALA A 137 -15.58 19.28 4.59
CA ALA A 137 -14.26 19.52 4.02
C ALA A 137 -13.46 18.22 3.90
N THR A 138 -13.48 17.35 4.92
CA THR A 138 -12.85 16.04 4.87
C THR A 138 -13.45 15.16 3.78
N ARG A 139 -14.79 15.11 3.67
CA ARG A 139 -15.45 14.36 2.58
C ARG A 139 -15.02 14.87 1.21
N ASP A 140 -15.02 16.17 1.00
CA ASP A 140 -14.68 16.78 -0.29
C ASP A 140 -13.21 16.48 -0.66
N MET A 141 -12.30 16.47 0.32
CA MET A 141 -10.90 16.05 0.17
C MET A 141 -10.79 14.58 -0.21
N LEU A 142 -11.51 13.68 0.47
CA LEU A 142 -11.50 12.24 0.15
C LEU A 142 -12.04 11.98 -1.27
N GLU A 143 -13.12 12.64 -1.68
CA GLU A 143 -13.67 12.53 -3.03
C GLU A 143 -12.68 13.02 -4.10
N ALA A 144 -11.97 14.13 -3.83
CA ALA A 144 -10.93 14.63 -4.72
C ALA A 144 -9.75 13.66 -4.83
N THR A 145 -9.34 13.07 -3.71
CA THR A 145 -8.28 12.05 -3.66
C THR A 145 -8.70 10.81 -4.46
N ASP A 146 -9.90 10.28 -4.23
CA ASP A 146 -10.41 9.13 -4.97
C ASP A 146 -10.39 9.34 -6.49
N ARG A 147 -10.79 10.52 -6.97
CA ARG A 147 -10.71 10.86 -8.40
C ARG A 147 -9.28 10.85 -8.91
N ARG A 148 -8.34 11.43 -8.14
CA ARG A 148 -6.92 11.41 -8.50
C ARG A 148 -6.36 9.99 -8.59
N LEU A 149 -6.71 9.13 -7.65
CA LEU A 149 -6.29 7.73 -7.67
C LEU A 149 -6.92 6.97 -8.85
N ALA A 150 -8.20 7.20 -9.12
CA ALA A 150 -8.87 6.62 -10.28
C ALA A 150 -8.22 7.06 -11.61
N ASP A 151 -7.79 8.33 -11.72
CA ASP A 151 -7.05 8.83 -12.89
C ASP A 151 -5.70 8.12 -13.06
N ILE A 152 -4.98 7.86 -11.96
CA ILE A 152 -3.74 7.09 -12.00
C ILE A 152 -4.02 5.68 -12.51
N TYR A 153 -5.00 4.97 -11.97
CA TYR A 153 -5.34 3.62 -12.44
C TYR A 153 -5.81 3.64 -13.90
N SER A 154 -6.70 4.57 -14.28
CA SER A 154 -7.20 4.75 -15.65
C SER A 154 -6.05 4.93 -16.64
N SER A 155 -5.13 5.84 -16.36
CA SER A 155 -3.98 6.13 -17.22
C SER A 155 -3.08 4.91 -17.48
N ARG A 156 -3.21 3.88 -16.63
CA ARG A 156 -2.35 2.69 -16.64
C ARG A 156 -3.08 1.42 -17.09
N SER A 157 -4.40 1.36 -16.92
CA SER A 157 -5.21 0.17 -17.19
C SER A 157 -5.83 0.16 -18.57
N GLY A 158 -6.09 1.33 -19.15
CA GLY A 158 -6.88 1.50 -20.36
C GLY A 158 -8.39 1.59 -20.08
N SER A 159 -8.83 1.44 -18.82
CA SER A 159 -10.21 1.70 -18.39
C SER A 159 -10.40 3.20 -18.15
N SER A 160 -11.64 3.67 -18.13
CA SER A 160 -11.96 5.06 -17.76
C SER A 160 -11.80 5.30 -16.26
N SER A 161 -11.64 6.57 -15.86
CA SER A 161 -11.61 6.96 -14.44
C SER A 161 -12.91 6.57 -13.73
N ASP A 162 -14.07 6.64 -14.41
CA ASP A 162 -15.36 6.26 -13.84
C ASP A 162 -15.44 4.74 -13.57
N GLU A 163 -14.91 3.91 -14.47
CA GLU A 163 -14.80 2.46 -14.25
C GLU A 163 -13.89 2.13 -13.06
N MET A 164 -12.77 2.84 -12.92
CA MET A 164 -11.90 2.68 -11.76
C MET A 164 -12.56 3.15 -10.46
N LEU A 165 -13.28 4.27 -10.48
CA LEU A 165 -14.09 4.73 -9.33
C LEU A 165 -15.17 3.72 -8.97
N ALA A 166 -15.83 3.11 -9.95
CA ALA A 166 -16.83 2.08 -9.71
C ALA A 166 -16.22 0.84 -9.04
N LEU A 167 -15.04 0.39 -9.52
CA LEU A 167 -14.30 -0.72 -8.89
C LEU A 167 -13.90 -0.38 -7.45
N MET A 168 -13.37 0.82 -7.22
CA MET A 168 -13.00 1.29 -5.87
C MET A 168 -14.23 1.38 -4.95
N ASN A 169 -15.42 1.67 -5.49
CA ASN A 169 -16.66 1.83 -4.74
C ASN A 169 -17.41 0.52 -4.46
N GLU A 170 -16.95 -0.61 -4.98
CA GLU A 170 -17.55 -1.92 -4.66
C GLU A 170 -17.58 -2.14 -3.14
N ASN A 171 -18.57 -2.90 -2.67
CA ASN A 171 -18.77 -3.18 -1.24
C ASN A 171 -18.83 -1.93 -0.34
N GLY A 172 -19.49 -0.86 -0.84
CA GLY A 172 -19.66 0.38 -0.09
C GLY A 172 -18.37 1.17 0.08
N GLY A 173 -17.49 1.15 -0.93
CA GLY A 173 -16.21 1.87 -0.91
C GLY A 173 -15.04 1.06 -0.35
N ARG A 174 -15.28 -0.17 0.08
CA ARG A 174 -14.23 -1.07 0.58
C ARG A 174 -13.48 -1.82 -0.52
N GLY A 175 -13.95 -1.69 -1.78
CA GLY A 175 -13.39 -2.42 -2.90
C GLY A 175 -13.60 -3.93 -2.81
N ARG A 176 -12.87 -4.68 -3.60
CA ARG A 176 -12.80 -6.15 -3.48
C ARG A 176 -11.40 -6.65 -3.79
N TRP A 177 -11.06 -7.79 -3.22
CA TRP A 177 -9.82 -8.45 -3.52
C TRP A 177 -9.86 -9.08 -4.92
N LEU A 178 -8.83 -8.81 -5.68
CA LEU A 178 -8.63 -9.32 -7.04
C LEU A 178 -7.60 -10.44 -7.02
N SER A 179 -7.89 -11.51 -7.74
CA SER A 179 -6.87 -12.50 -8.11
C SER A 179 -5.81 -11.86 -9.04
N PRO A 180 -4.64 -12.47 -9.20
CA PRO A 180 -3.64 -11.99 -10.15
C PRO A 180 -4.16 -11.91 -11.59
N GLU A 181 -4.99 -12.86 -12.00
CA GLU A 181 -5.59 -12.93 -13.31
C GLU A 181 -6.61 -11.79 -13.52
N GLU A 182 -7.43 -11.49 -12.52
CA GLU A 182 -8.35 -10.35 -12.54
C GLU A 182 -7.60 -9.01 -12.58
N ALA A 183 -6.54 -8.86 -11.77
CA ALA A 183 -5.71 -7.66 -11.79
C ALA A 183 -5.08 -7.40 -13.18
N VAL A 184 -4.69 -8.47 -13.89
CA VAL A 184 -4.20 -8.37 -15.28
C VAL A 184 -5.35 -8.06 -16.24
N ALA A 185 -6.49 -8.73 -16.10
CA ALA A 185 -7.64 -8.50 -16.98
C ALA A 185 -8.19 -7.06 -16.88
N LEU A 186 -8.15 -6.48 -15.69
CA LEU A 186 -8.52 -5.08 -15.42
C LEU A 186 -7.41 -4.08 -15.77
N GLY A 187 -6.26 -4.54 -16.29
CA GLY A 187 -5.14 -3.68 -16.65
C GLY A 187 -4.40 -3.06 -15.47
N LEU A 188 -4.63 -3.51 -14.23
CA LEU A 188 -3.94 -3.06 -13.02
C LEU A 188 -2.55 -3.70 -12.86
N ALA A 189 -2.32 -4.85 -13.52
CA ALA A 189 -1.02 -5.49 -13.68
C ALA A 189 -0.82 -5.87 -15.15
N ASP A 190 0.43 -6.10 -15.56
CA ASP A 190 0.74 -6.45 -16.96
C ASP A 190 0.92 -7.96 -17.13
N LYS A 191 1.34 -8.67 -16.07
CA LYS A 191 1.49 -10.13 -16.14
C LYS A 191 1.56 -10.79 -14.77
N VAL A 192 1.07 -12.03 -14.72
CA VAL A 192 1.29 -12.92 -13.59
C VAL A 192 2.68 -13.52 -13.68
N ILE A 193 3.41 -13.53 -12.55
CA ILE A 193 4.68 -14.25 -12.40
C ILE A 193 4.51 -15.40 -11.43
N GLY A 194 5.12 -16.53 -11.72
CA GLY A 194 5.01 -17.75 -10.90
C GLY A 194 6.21 -18.66 -11.05
N ASP A 195 6.15 -19.81 -10.41
CA ASP A 195 7.25 -20.78 -10.33
C ASP A 195 7.69 -21.24 -11.72
N ARG A 196 9.01 -21.26 -11.95
CA ARG A 196 9.60 -21.74 -13.21
C ARG A 196 9.29 -23.19 -13.55
N ARG A 197 8.67 -23.94 -12.62
CA ARG A 197 8.34 -25.35 -12.81
C ARG A 197 7.19 -25.57 -13.79
N ASP A 198 6.34 -24.58 -14.05
CA ASP A 198 5.15 -24.72 -14.91
C ASP A 198 5.43 -24.56 -16.41
N LYS A 199 6.67 -24.37 -16.83
CA LYS A 199 7.01 -24.20 -18.26
C LYS A 199 6.87 -25.48 -19.13
N LYS A 200 6.45 -26.60 -18.56
CA LYS A 200 6.32 -27.88 -19.31
C LYS A 200 4.88 -28.31 -19.60
N SER A 201 3.87 -27.57 -19.20
CA SER A 201 2.48 -27.90 -19.53
C SER A 201 1.86 -26.75 -20.32
N GLY A 202 1.89 -26.88 -21.64
CA GLY A 202 1.17 -26.03 -22.58
C GLY A 202 -0.32 -26.39 -22.62
N THR A 203 -1.06 -26.08 -21.57
CA THR A 203 -2.52 -26.11 -21.63
C THR A 203 -3.00 -24.78 -21.09
N GLN A 204 -3.55 -23.93 -21.95
CA GLN A 204 -4.37 -22.81 -21.56
C GLN A 204 -5.61 -23.37 -20.85
N ALA A 205 -5.58 -23.41 -19.53
CA ALA A 205 -6.78 -23.58 -18.75
C ALA A 205 -7.51 -22.23 -18.77
N SER A 206 -8.54 -22.13 -19.59
CA SER A 206 -9.56 -21.11 -19.42
C SER A 206 -10.24 -21.37 -18.07
N VAL A 207 -9.87 -20.58 -17.07
CA VAL A 207 -10.55 -20.60 -15.79
C VAL A 207 -11.94 -19.99 -16.01
N VAL A 208 -12.93 -20.86 -16.12
CA VAL A 208 -14.33 -20.45 -15.96
C VAL A 208 -14.47 -20.06 -14.49
N LEU A 209 -14.62 -18.77 -14.23
CA LEU A 209 -14.94 -18.26 -12.89
C LEU A 209 -16.25 -18.87 -12.43
N ASP A 210 -16.18 -19.74 -11.44
CA ASP A 210 -17.37 -20.20 -10.74
C ASP A 210 -17.96 -19.02 -9.97
N GLN A 211 -19.08 -18.49 -10.46
CA GLN A 211 -19.79 -17.36 -9.86
C GLN A 211 -20.38 -17.66 -8.47
N ASN A 212 -20.18 -18.86 -7.96
CA ASN A 212 -20.67 -19.30 -6.64
C ASN A 212 -19.58 -19.39 -5.56
N LEU A 213 -18.38 -18.87 -5.81
CA LEU A 213 -17.39 -18.76 -4.74
C LEU A 213 -17.91 -17.76 -3.69
N PRO A 214 -17.93 -18.14 -2.40
CA PRO A 214 -18.26 -17.20 -1.34
C PRO A 214 -17.27 -16.02 -1.42
N PRO A 215 -17.72 -14.80 -1.09
CA PRO A 215 -16.83 -13.64 -1.10
C PRO A 215 -15.60 -13.98 -0.26
N ILE A 216 -14.42 -13.77 -0.83
CA ILE A 216 -13.16 -13.94 -0.11
C ILE A 216 -13.26 -13.03 1.10
N PRO A 217 -13.17 -13.56 2.34
CA PRO A 217 -13.26 -12.71 3.51
C PRO A 217 -12.19 -11.63 3.39
N ALA A 218 -12.56 -10.37 3.61
CA ALA A 218 -11.58 -9.32 3.74
C ALA A 218 -10.51 -9.81 4.72
N PRO A 219 -9.21 -9.57 4.46
CA PRO A 219 -8.20 -9.87 5.44
C PRO A 219 -8.67 -9.22 6.73
N ARG A 220 -8.72 -10.02 7.78
CA ARG A 220 -9.09 -9.46 9.08
C ARG A 220 -8.09 -8.35 9.34
N SER A 221 -8.57 -7.16 9.64
CA SER A 221 -7.74 -6.07 10.15
C SER A 221 -6.95 -6.50 11.40
N ASP A 222 -7.43 -7.54 12.08
CA ASP A 222 -6.83 -8.23 13.19
C ASP A 222 -5.60 -9.10 12.83
N GLY A 223 -5.38 -9.45 11.58
CA GLY A 223 -4.13 -10.10 11.14
C GLY A 223 -2.93 -9.16 11.12
N ALA A 224 -3.16 -7.87 11.30
CA ALA A 224 -2.14 -6.85 11.52
C ALA A 224 -2.07 -6.43 13.00
N THR A 225 -2.77 -7.07 13.90
CA THR A 225 -2.47 -6.96 15.31
C THR A 225 -1.15 -7.69 15.59
N MET A 226 -0.06 -7.06 15.21
CA MET A 226 1.10 -7.14 16.06
C MET A 226 0.65 -6.51 17.39
N GLU A 227 0.50 -7.32 18.43
CA GLU A 227 0.50 -6.83 19.77
C GLU A 227 1.70 -5.90 19.91
N VAL A 228 1.44 -4.60 19.88
CA VAL A 228 2.38 -3.64 20.43
C VAL A 228 2.31 -3.84 21.93
N GLN A 229 3.05 -4.83 22.42
CA GLN A 229 3.27 -4.98 23.86
C GLN A 229 4.01 -3.73 24.32
N GLY A 230 3.29 -2.81 24.92
CA GLY A 230 3.92 -1.69 25.57
C GLY A 230 3.11 -0.41 25.77
N ILE A 231 1.92 -0.28 25.19
CA ILE A 231 1.05 0.85 25.55
C ILE A 231 -0.12 0.28 26.34
N GLY A 232 -0.03 0.38 27.66
CA GLY A 232 -1.10 -0.01 28.56
C GLY A 232 -2.35 0.82 28.29
N PHE A 233 -3.37 0.19 27.75
CA PHE A 233 -4.71 0.76 27.70
C PHE A 233 -5.27 0.79 29.13
N MET A 234 -5.36 1.97 29.70
CA MET A 234 -6.21 2.20 30.85
C MET A 234 -7.66 2.27 30.38
N GLU A 235 -8.47 1.33 30.88
CA GLU A 235 -9.93 1.43 30.79
C GLU A 235 -10.38 2.80 31.32
N ALA A 236 -10.99 3.60 30.46
CA ALA A 236 -11.62 4.84 30.85
C ALA A 236 -12.92 4.53 31.61
N ARG A 237 -12.83 4.31 32.91
CA ARG A 237 -13.95 4.52 33.84
C ARG A 237 -14.11 6.01 34.03
N ALA A 238 -15.27 6.53 33.67
CA ALA A 238 -15.68 7.90 33.93
C ALA A 238 -15.71 8.15 35.45
N THR A 239 -14.74 8.89 35.97
CA THR A 239 -14.88 9.62 37.26
C THR A 239 -13.98 10.86 37.20
N SER A 240 -14.64 12.02 37.35
CA SER A 240 -14.18 13.33 37.82
C SER A 240 -12.92 13.96 37.20
N VAL A 241 -13.14 15.13 36.67
CA VAL A 241 -12.21 16.11 36.14
C VAL A 241 -11.19 16.52 37.21
N GLU A 242 -9.91 16.22 36.99
CA GLU A 242 -8.78 16.97 37.55
C GLU A 242 -7.87 17.37 36.40
N ALA A 243 -7.39 18.61 36.46
CA ALA A 243 -6.59 19.28 35.43
C ALA A 243 -5.31 18.51 35.16
N VAL A 244 -5.08 18.11 33.91
CA VAL A 244 -3.83 17.51 33.46
C VAL A 244 -3.01 18.57 32.73
N GLU A 245 -1.76 18.73 33.19
CA GLU A 245 -0.74 19.60 32.62
C GLU A 245 -0.47 19.24 31.13
N ASP A 246 -0.17 20.28 30.35
CA ASP A 246 0.12 20.27 28.92
C ASP A 246 1.31 19.32 28.58
N PRO A 247 1.14 18.33 27.71
CA PRO A 247 2.26 17.46 27.33
C PRO A 247 3.27 18.17 26.44
N SER A 248 4.52 17.83 26.60
CA SER A 248 5.68 18.45 25.96
C SER A 248 5.68 18.33 24.42
N PRO A 249 6.41 19.21 23.69
CA PRO A 249 6.27 19.39 22.23
C PRO A 249 6.90 18.30 21.34
N THR A 250 7.11 17.09 21.82
CA THR A 250 7.83 16.03 21.08
C THR A 250 6.93 14.91 20.51
N GLU A 251 5.63 14.95 20.75
CA GLU A 251 4.72 14.00 20.12
C GLU A 251 4.38 14.48 18.70
N ARG A 252 5.01 13.86 17.70
CA ARG A 252 4.60 14.00 16.30
C ARG A 252 3.15 13.54 16.17
N ARG A 253 2.25 14.43 15.83
CA ARG A 253 0.88 14.07 15.47
C ARG A 253 0.94 13.16 14.25
N LEU A 254 0.43 11.95 14.38
CA LEU A 254 0.17 11.07 13.25
C LEU A 254 -0.70 11.82 12.22
N SER A 255 -0.49 11.60 10.92
CA SER A 255 -1.37 12.16 9.91
C SER A 255 -2.80 11.64 10.12
N ALA A 256 -3.80 12.39 9.66
CA ALA A 256 -5.20 11.98 9.79
C ALA A 256 -5.44 10.57 9.22
N ASN A 257 -4.72 10.20 8.16
CA ASN A 257 -4.79 8.87 7.54
C ASN A 257 -4.15 7.78 8.42
N GLN A 258 -3.07 8.08 9.13
CA GLN A 258 -2.43 7.14 10.06
C GLN A 258 -3.31 6.85 11.28
N VAL A 259 -3.97 7.88 11.80
CA VAL A 259 -4.93 7.74 12.92
C VAL A 259 -6.15 6.95 12.47
N ALA A 260 -6.67 7.17 11.26
CA ALA A 260 -7.79 6.43 10.70
C ALA A 260 -7.49 4.94 10.57
N TYR A 261 -6.31 4.59 10.06
CA TYR A 261 -5.90 3.19 9.88
C TYR A 261 -5.78 2.43 11.21
N ILE A 262 -5.27 3.08 12.26
CA ILE A 262 -5.15 2.50 13.61
C ILE A 262 -6.53 2.30 14.24
N ASN A 263 -7.46 3.22 14.06
CA ASN A 263 -8.78 3.17 14.68
C ASN A 263 -9.77 2.24 13.95
N ASP A 264 -9.66 2.04 12.63
CA ASP A 264 -10.47 1.04 11.91
C ASP A 264 -10.16 -0.39 12.39
N ALA A 265 -8.96 -0.64 12.85
CA ALA A 265 -8.60 -1.91 13.50
C ALA A 265 -9.34 -2.13 14.83
N GLN A 266 -9.73 -1.07 15.53
CA GLN A 266 -10.41 -1.14 16.84
C GLN A 266 -11.94 -1.25 16.73
N VAL A 267 -12.58 -0.61 15.75
CA VAL A 267 -14.05 -0.64 15.58
C VAL A 267 -14.58 -2.03 15.19
N VAL A 268 -13.74 -2.89 14.62
CA VAL A 268 -14.11 -4.27 14.24
C VAL A 268 -13.97 -5.25 15.41
N SER A 269 -13.26 -4.90 16.48
CA SER A 269 -13.08 -5.73 17.67
C SER A 269 -14.29 -5.76 18.61
N ASP A 270 -15.21 -4.79 18.50
CA ASP A 270 -16.34 -4.61 19.42
C ASP A 270 -17.71 -5.03 18.85
N ARG A 271 -17.73 -5.89 17.81
CA ARG A 271 -18.94 -6.49 17.27
C ARG A 271 -18.89 -8.00 17.16
#